data_54c91f8b66f4701b8a6c49efa5a7faed
#
_entry.id   54c91f8b66f4701b8a6c49efa5a7faed
#
_cell.length_a   1.000
_cell.length_b   1.000
_cell.length_c   1.000
_cell.angle_alpha   90.00
_cell.angle_beta   90.00
_cell.angle_gamma   90.00
#
_symmetry.space_group_name_H-M   'P 1'
#
loop_
_entity.id
_entity.type
_entity.pdbx_description
1 polymer ?
#
loop_
_entity_poly.entity_id
_entity_poly.type
_entity_poly.pdbx_seq_one_letter_code
_entity_poly.pdbx_strand_id
1 'polypeptide(L)'
;PLAFMNVLSQAHIVQVILNSIALSIAVGAGCTFFGLVLAIYTTRIARRSAIIGRIFSILPIVTPPFVVGLGVTLMMGRSGYVTEWMVAWFGLTNTNWLYGFTGIWLAQVLAFTPMAFMILDGAIKTIHPSLEEASYTLRASRWQTFNGVFVPLLKPALANAFLIVVVQSLADFSNPLVLGGNFDVLATQIYFY
;
A
#
# COMPACT_ATOMS: atom_id res chain seq x y z
N PRO A 1 26.67 2.47 -24.30
CA PRO A 1 25.28 2.51 -24.79
C PRO A 1 24.80 1.17 -25.34
N LEU A 2 25.67 0.43 -26.13
CA LEU A 2 25.27 -0.83 -26.77
C LEU A 2 24.98 -1.97 -25.78
N ALA A 3 25.77 -2.10 -24.72
CA ALA A 3 25.53 -3.11 -23.68
C ALA A 3 24.17 -2.92 -22.98
N PHE A 4 23.80 -1.66 -22.70
CA PHE A 4 22.50 -1.32 -22.08
C PHE A 4 21.30 -1.66 -23.01
N MET A 5 21.45 -1.40 -24.31
CA MET A 5 20.42 -1.75 -25.30
C MET A 5 20.28 -3.27 -25.46
N ASN A 6 21.37 -4.02 -25.39
CA ASN A 6 21.34 -5.49 -25.44
C ASN A 6 20.68 -6.11 -24.21
N VAL A 7 20.85 -5.50 -23.03
CA VAL A 7 20.19 -5.93 -21.79
C VAL A 7 18.68 -5.65 -21.87
N LEU A 8 18.28 -4.46 -22.34
CA LEU A 8 16.86 -4.10 -22.50
C LEU A 8 16.16 -4.88 -23.63
N SER A 9 16.90 -5.46 -24.58
CA SER A 9 16.29 -6.28 -25.64
C SER A 9 15.96 -7.72 -25.20
N GLN A 10 16.37 -8.13 -24.01
CA GLN A 10 15.99 -9.44 -23.45
C GLN A 10 14.52 -9.40 -22.97
N ALA A 11 13.67 -10.21 -23.55
CA ALA A 11 12.24 -10.27 -23.23
C ALA A 11 11.98 -10.49 -21.73
N HIS A 12 12.86 -11.23 -21.04
CA HIS A 12 12.77 -11.45 -19.59
C HIS A 12 12.92 -10.15 -18.79
N ILE A 13 13.89 -9.29 -19.14
CA ILE A 13 14.13 -8.03 -18.41
C ILE A 13 12.97 -7.06 -18.59
N VAL A 14 12.42 -6.98 -19.79
CA VAL A 14 11.22 -6.17 -20.06
C VAL A 14 10.05 -6.64 -19.18
N GLN A 15 9.86 -7.96 -19.09
CA GLN A 15 8.80 -8.53 -18.22
C GLN A 15 9.02 -8.17 -16.75
N VAL A 16 10.25 -8.27 -16.24
CA VAL A 16 10.60 -7.89 -14.85
C VAL A 16 10.34 -6.42 -14.59
N ILE A 17 10.65 -5.53 -15.52
CA ILE A 17 10.35 -4.09 -15.41
C ILE A 17 8.85 -3.86 -15.37
N LEU A 18 8.09 -4.48 -16.27
CA LEU A 18 6.63 -4.36 -16.29
C LEU A 18 5.99 -4.90 -15.00
N ASN A 19 6.46 -6.02 -14.50
CA ASN A 19 6.03 -6.60 -13.24
C ASN A 19 6.26 -5.61 -12.07
N SER A 20 7.44 -5.01 -12.01
CA SER A 20 7.79 -4.04 -10.95
C SER A 20 6.92 -2.80 -11.01
N ILE A 21 6.68 -2.26 -12.20
CA ILE A 21 5.79 -1.09 -12.38
C ILE A 21 4.34 -1.44 -12.02
N ALA A 22 3.84 -2.57 -12.52
CA ALA A 22 2.47 -3.00 -12.23
C ALA A 22 2.25 -3.23 -10.72
N LEU A 23 3.20 -3.90 -10.07
CA LEU A 23 3.16 -4.13 -8.63
C LEU A 23 3.17 -2.82 -7.85
N SER A 24 4.11 -1.92 -8.16
CA SER A 24 4.26 -0.66 -7.43
C SER A 24 3.04 0.26 -7.58
N ILE A 25 2.43 0.31 -8.76
CA ILE A 25 1.17 1.04 -8.99
C ILE A 25 0.04 0.41 -8.17
N ALA A 26 -0.09 -0.91 -8.17
CA ALA A 26 -1.11 -1.61 -7.41
C ALA A 26 -0.94 -1.42 -5.89
N VAL A 27 0.30 -1.45 -5.39
CA VAL A 27 0.63 -1.18 -3.98
C VAL A 27 0.35 0.29 -3.64
N GLY A 28 0.78 1.22 -4.49
CA GLY A 28 0.51 2.64 -4.32
C GLY A 28 -0.98 2.95 -4.22
N ALA A 29 -1.79 2.37 -5.12
CA ALA A 29 -3.24 2.51 -5.09
C ALA A 29 -3.85 1.90 -3.82
N GLY A 30 -3.44 0.68 -3.45
CA GLY A 30 -3.92 -0.01 -2.24
C GLY A 30 -3.60 0.77 -0.97
N CYS A 31 -2.34 1.18 -0.78
CA CYS A 31 -1.91 1.93 0.40
C CYS A 31 -2.60 3.30 0.49
N THR A 32 -2.73 4.01 -0.63
CA THR A 32 -3.41 5.31 -0.65
C THR A 32 -4.88 5.17 -0.31
N PHE A 33 -5.54 4.13 -0.83
CA PHE A 33 -6.94 3.84 -0.52
C PHE A 33 -7.13 3.49 0.97
N PHE A 34 -6.40 2.52 1.50
CA PHE A 34 -6.51 2.13 2.91
C PHE A 34 -6.04 3.23 3.85
N GLY A 35 -4.96 3.95 3.50
CA GLY A 35 -4.48 5.11 4.24
C GLY A 35 -5.52 6.23 4.30
N LEU A 36 -6.23 6.51 3.20
CA LEU A 36 -7.31 7.50 3.16
C LEU A 36 -8.49 7.08 4.03
N VAL A 37 -8.94 5.83 3.92
CA VAL A 37 -10.04 5.31 4.75
C VAL A 37 -9.72 5.44 6.24
N LEU A 38 -8.51 5.04 6.64
CA LEU A 38 -8.06 5.14 8.02
C LEU A 38 -7.93 6.61 8.47
N ALA A 39 -7.39 7.50 7.62
CA ALA A 39 -7.24 8.91 7.93
C ALA A 39 -8.60 9.61 8.11
N ILE A 40 -9.58 9.33 7.25
CA ILE A 40 -10.94 9.84 7.41
C ILE A 40 -11.58 9.28 8.68
N TYR A 41 -11.41 7.98 8.94
CA TYR A 41 -11.97 7.35 10.13
C TYR A 41 -11.42 7.99 11.41
N THR A 42 -10.13 8.15 11.54
CA THR A 42 -9.47 8.71 12.74
C THR A 42 -9.76 10.18 12.95
N THR A 43 -9.84 10.97 11.86
CA THR A 43 -10.04 12.42 11.95
C THR A 43 -11.52 12.82 12.08
N ARG A 44 -12.43 12.07 11.43
CA ARG A 44 -13.83 12.46 11.30
C ARG A 44 -14.80 11.66 12.16
N ILE A 45 -14.56 10.36 12.33
CA ILE A 45 -15.51 9.46 12.96
C ILE A 45 -15.10 9.18 14.41
N ALA A 46 -13.87 8.78 14.61
CA ALA A 46 -13.36 8.31 15.90
C ALA A 46 -12.48 9.36 16.59
N ARG A 47 -13.00 10.57 16.80
CA ARG A 47 -12.29 11.64 17.54
C ARG A 47 -11.74 11.22 18.92
N ARG A 48 -12.35 10.20 19.55
CA ARG A 48 -11.87 9.59 20.82
C ARG A 48 -10.77 8.54 20.62
N SER A 49 -10.58 8.01 19.41
CA SER A 49 -9.55 6.99 19.11
C SER A 49 -8.25 7.61 18.58
N ALA A 50 -7.79 8.70 19.19
CA ALA A 50 -6.44 9.25 18.93
C ALA A 50 -5.33 8.20 19.09
N ILE A 51 -5.59 7.12 19.82
CA ILE A 51 -4.72 5.97 20.01
C ILE A 51 -4.44 5.25 18.69
N ILE A 52 -5.47 4.98 17.85
CA ILE A 52 -5.30 4.29 16.58
C ILE A 52 -4.39 5.11 15.64
N GLY A 53 -4.66 6.41 15.49
CA GLY A 53 -3.82 7.30 14.71
C GLY A 53 -2.37 7.32 15.19
N ARG A 54 -2.14 7.34 16.52
CA ARG A 54 -0.81 7.32 17.11
C ARG A 54 -0.09 5.99 16.86
N ILE A 55 -0.78 4.86 16.98
CA ILE A 55 -0.22 3.53 16.68
C ILE A 55 0.22 3.48 15.21
N PHE A 56 -0.63 3.88 14.28
CA PHE A 56 -0.29 3.91 12.85
C PHE A 56 0.86 4.89 12.51
N SER A 57 1.00 5.98 13.27
CA SER A 57 2.12 6.90 13.10
C SER A 57 3.47 6.34 13.56
N ILE A 58 3.48 5.48 14.58
CA ILE A 58 4.69 4.90 15.15
C ILE A 58 5.09 3.62 14.41
N LEU A 59 4.14 2.88 13.85
CA LEU A 59 4.32 1.57 13.28
C LEU A 59 5.40 1.51 12.17
N PRO A 60 5.50 2.47 11.22
CA PRO A 60 6.55 2.46 10.19
C PRO A 60 7.97 2.68 10.75
N ILE A 61 8.07 3.32 11.92
CA ILE A 61 9.36 3.61 12.53
C ILE A 61 9.92 2.35 13.21
N VAL A 62 9.04 1.53 13.77
CA VAL A 62 9.41 0.37 14.60
C VAL A 62 9.49 -0.92 13.77
N THR A 63 8.68 -1.05 12.72
CA THR A 63 8.53 -2.32 12.00
C THR A 63 9.20 -2.26 10.62
N PRO A 64 10.36 -2.88 10.44
CA PRO A 64 10.96 -3.01 9.11
C PRO A 64 10.04 -3.78 8.15
N PRO A 65 9.93 -3.38 6.85
CA PRO A 65 9.08 -4.05 5.87
C PRO A 65 9.32 -5.57 5.77
N PHE A 66 10.56 -6.01 5.93
CA PHE A 66 10.94 -7.42 5.96
C PHE A 66 10.22 -8.21 7.05
N VAL A 67 10.07 -7.63 8.25
CA VAL A 67 9.38 -8.29 9.38
C VAL A 67 7.90 -8.48 9.07
N VAL A 68 7.29 -7.51 8.38
CA VAL A 68 5.89 -7.63 7.92
C VAL A 68 5.76 -8.79 6.93
N GLY A 69 6.68 -8.88 5.94
CA GLY A 69 6.70 -9.99 4.97
C GLY A 69 6.86 -11.36 5.64
N LEU A 70 7.76 -11.48 6.61
CA LEU A 70 7.91 -12.70 7.40
C LEU A 70 6.62 -13.03 8.18
N GLY A 71 6.01 -12.04 8.82
CA GLY A 71 4.74 -12.22 9.53
C GLY A 71 3.61 -12.72 8.62
N VAL A 72 3.48 -12.13 7.43
CA VAL A 72 2.54 -12.59 6.41
C VAL A 72 2.83 -14.03 5.98
N THR A 73 4.11 -14.37 5.77
CA THR A 73 4.52 -15.72 5.39
C THR A 73 4.22 -16.75 6.49
N LEU A 74 4.48 -16.40 7.75
CA LEU A 74 4.19 -17.30 8.88
C LEU A 74 2.69 -17.52 9.09
N MET A 75 1.87 -16.47 8.86
CA MET A 75 0.42 -16.59 9.06
C MET A 75 -0.32 -17.17 7.85
N MET A 76 0.09 -16.83 6.64
CA MET A 76 -0.63 -17.12 5.39
C MET A 76 0.17 -17.98 4.40
N GLY A 77 1.42 -18.36 4.73
CA GLY A 77 2.24 -19.25 3.92
C GLY A 77 1.69 -20.68 3.85
N ARG A 78 2.43 -21.58 3.21
CA ARG A 78 1.99 -22.97 2.93
C ARG A 78 1.49 -23.71 4.16
N SER A 79 2.15 -23.53 5.31
CA SER A 79 1.81 -24.13 6.61
C SER A 79 1.36 -23.06 7.62
N GLY A 80 0.80 -21.93 7.12
CA GLY A 80 0.34 -20.84 7.97
C GLY A 80 -1.07 -21.11 8.51
N TYR A 81 -1.37 -20.60 9.70
CA TYR A 81 -2.66 -20.77 10.36
C TYR A 81 -3.86 -20.37 9.48
N VAL A 82 -3.74 -19.28 8.72
CA VAL A 82 -4.82 -18.82 7.81
C VAL A 82 -5.01 -19.81 6.67
N THR A 83 -3.92 -20.32 6.09
CA THR A 83 -3.98 -21.30 4.99
C THR A 83 -4.58 -22.61 5.47
N GLU A 84 -4.18 -23.13 6.64
CA GLU A 84 -4.76 -24.34 7.25
C GLU A 84 -6.26 -24.16 7.52
N TRP A 85 -6.66 -23.00 8.04
CA TRP A 85 -8.08 -22.68 8.25
C TRP A 85 -8.85 -22.62 6.94
N MET A 86 -8.29 -22.01 5.88
CA MET A 86 -8.91 -21.95 4.56
C MET A 86 -9.02 -23.34 3.90
N VAL A 87 -8.03 -24.21 4.08
CA VAL A 87 -8.09 -25.59 3.62
C VAL A 87 -9.19 -26.36 4.35
N ALA A 88 -9.27 -26.22 5.67
CA ALA A 88 -10.26 -26.93 6.49
C ALA A 88 -11.71 -26.51 6.20
N TRP A 89 -11.96 -25.21 5.96
CA TRP A 89 -13.33 -24.68 5.79
C TRP A 89 -13.78 -24.55 4.34
N PHE A 90 -12.87 -24.25 3.42
CA PHE A 90 -13.18 -23.98 2.01
C PHE A 90 -12.61 -25.04 1.05
N GLY A 91 -11.89 -26.05 1.57
CA GLY A 91 -11.34 -27.11 0.74
C GLY A 91 -10.29 -26.65 -0.27
N LEU A 92 -9.54 -25.59 0.03
CA LEU A 92 -8.51 -25.07 -0.87
C LEU A 92 -7.42 -26.12 -1.08
N THR A 93 -7.24 -26.51 -2.35
CA THR A 93 -6.21 -27.50 -2.75
C THR A 93 -4.85 -26.85 -3.03
N ASN A 94 -4.83 -25.53 -3.33
CA ASN A 94 -3.61 -24.81 -3.66
C ASN A 94 -3.09 -24.01 -2.45
N THR A 95 -2.07 -24.54 -1.79
CA THR A 95 -1.39 -23.89 -0.65
C THR A 95 -0.37 -22.82 -1.09
N ASN A 96 -0.16 -22.62 -2.39
CA ASN A 96 0.79 -21.63 -2.94
C ASN A 96 0.13 -20.29 -3.30
N TRP A 97 -1.12 -20.07 -2.91
CA TRP A 97 -1.92 -18.89 -3.29
C TRP A 97 -1.27 -17.55 -2.89
N LEU A 98 -0.46 -17.56 -1.84
CA LEU A 98 0.22 -16.37 -1.32
C LEU A 98 1.45 -16.00 -2.17
N TYR A 99 2.16 -16.97 -2.76
CA TYR A 99 3.43 -16.71 -3.41
C TYR A 99 3.23 -16.10 -4.80
N GLY A 100 3.96 -15.02 -5.09
CA GLY A 100 3.88 -14.24 -6.31
C GLY A 100 3.31 -12.84 -6.07
N PHE A 101 2.67 -12.27 -7.08
CA PHE A 101 2.12 -10.92 -7.05
C PHE A 101 1.23 -10.66 -5.82
N THR A 102 0.31 -11.57 -5.52
CA THR A 102 -0.68 -11.40 -4.44
C THR A 102 -0.01 -11.28 -3.07
N GLY A 103 0.96 -12.13 -2.77
CA GLY A 103 1.65 -12.10 -1.48
C GLY A 103 2.54 -10.88 -1.32
N ILE A 104 3.28 -10.51 -2.36
CA ILE A 104 4.10 -9.30 -2.34
C ILE A 104 3.20 -8.07 -2.15
N TRP A 105 2.12 -7.98 -2.93
CA TRP A 105 1.15 -6.88 -2.84
C TRP A 105 0.56 -6.76 -1.43
N LEU A 106 0.11 -7.88 -0.84
CA LEU A 106 -0.46 -7.91 0.51
C LEU A 106 0.56 -7.44 1.56
N ALA A 107 1.78 -7.99 1.53
CA ALA A 107 2.82 -7.65 2.47
C ALA A 107 3.23 -6.18 2.36
N GLN A 108 3.43 -5.67 1.15
CA GLN A 108 3.78 -4.27 0.92
C GLN A 108 2.64 -3.32 1.28
N VAL A 109 1.37 -3.68 1.00
CA VAL A 109 0.21 -2.87 1.41
C VAL A 109 0.16 -2.78 2.94
N LEU A 110 0.34 -3.87 3.66
CA LEU A 110 0.37 -3.85 5.12
C LEU A 110 1.56 -3.03 5.65
N ALA A 111 2.74 -3.15 5.03
CA ALA A 111 3.95 -2.45 5.46
C ALA A 111 3.90 -0.94 5.20
N PHE A 112 3.36 -0.51 4.05
CA PHE A 112 3.43 0.89 3.61
C PHE A 112 2.15 1.69 3.82
N THR A 113 1.00 1.06 4.14
CA THR A 113 -0.25 1.76 4.46
C THR A 113 -0.07 2.79 5.60
N PRO A 114 0.67 2.52 6.69
CA PRO A 114 0.90 3.51 7.73
C PRO A 114 1.58 4.78 7.22
N MET A 115 2.49 4.69 6.25
CA MET A 115 3.13 5.84 5.64
C MET A 115 2.13 6.70 4.84
N ALA A 116 1.31 6.07 4.00
CA ALA A 116 0.24 6.76 3.27
C ALA A 116 -0.77 7.41 4.24
N PHE A 117 -1.13 6.69 5.30
CA PHE A 117 -2.00 7.20 6.39
C PHE A 117 -1.41 8.48 7.01
N MET A 118 -0.13 8.51 7.38
CA MET A 118 0.49 9.68 8.01
C MET A 118 0.43 10.92 7.11
N ILE A 119 0.70 10.76 5.81
CA ILE A 119 0.65 11.84 4.84
C ILE A 119 -0.78 12.39 4.73
N LEU A 120 -1.75 11.50 4.60
CA LEU A 120 -3.17 11.87 4.42
C LEU A 120 -3.81 12.40 5.70
N ASP A 121 -3.49 11.84 6.86
CA ASP A 121 -3.94 12.33 8.16
C ASP A 121 -3.44 13.75 8.43
N GLY A 122 -2.16 14.02 8.13
CA GLY A 122 -1.58 15.35 8.19
C GLY A 122 -2.31 16.33 7.27
N ALA A 123 -2.53 15.95 6.01
CA ALA A 123 -3.24 16.79 5.04
C ALA A 123 -4.70 17.07 5.44
N ILE A 124 -5.43 16.07 5.94
CA ILE A 124 -6.81 16.27 6.40
C ILE A 124 -6.87 17.26 7.56
N LYS A 125 -5.93 17.22 8.48
CA LYS A 125 -5.86 18.14 9.63
C LYS A 125 -5.58 19.60 9.23
N THR A 126 -5.00 19.84 8.07
CA THR A 126 -4.79 21.21 7.57
C THR A 126 -6.04 21.83 6.91
N ILE A 127 -7.03 21.02 6.56
CA ILE A 127 -8.29 21.50 6.00
C ILE A 127 -9.11 22.17 7.11
N HIS A 128 -9.26 23.48 7.03
CA HIS A 128 -9.94 24.25 8.03
C HIS A 128 -11.46 23.95 8.04
N PRO A 129 -12.09 23.69 9.20
CA PRO A 129 -13.53 23.37 9.29
C PRO A 129 -14.44 24.44 8.68
N SER A 130 -14.02 25.72 8.71
CA SER A 130 -14.78 26.83 8.14
C SER A 130 -15.11 26.68 6.65
N LEU A 131 -14.28 25.96 5.89
CA LEU A 131 -14.54 25.70 4.48
C LEU A 131 -15.76 24.80 4.26
N GLU A 132 -15.94 23.82 5.15
CA GLU A 132 -17.11 22.96 5.13
C GLU A 132 -18.35 23.68 5.66
N GLU A 133 -18.21 24.47 6.73
CA GLU A 133 -19.28 25.31 7.27
C GLU A 133 -19.79 26.32 6.24
N ALA A 134 -18.87 26.96 5.49
CA ALA A 134 -19.23 27.85 4.39
C ALA A 134 -20.02 27.13 3.28
N SER A 135 -19.64 25.89 2.96
CA SER A 135 -20.38 25.08 2.01
C SER A 135 -21.81 24.75 2.50
N TYR A 136 -21.97 24.45 3.77
CA TYR A 136 -23.30 24.20 4.35
C TYR A 136 -24.17 25.47 4.42
N THR A 137 -23.59 26.63 4.64
CA THR A 137 -24.35 27.90 4.58
C THR A 137 -24.89 28.19 3.17
N LEU A 138 -24.22 27.71 2.14
CA LEU A 138 -24.67 27.72 0.74
C LEU A 138 -25.66 26.60 0.39
N ARG A 139 -26.20 25.90 1.41
CA ARG A 139 -27.15 24.78 1.29
C ARG A 139 -26.59 23.55 0.53
N ALA A 140 -25.26 23.37 0.48
CA ALA A 140 -24.68 22.17 -0.10
C ALA A 140 -24.96 20.95 0.80
N SER A 141 -25.29 19.82 0.19
CA SER A 141 -25.41 18.54 0.89
C SER A 141 -24.05 18.03 1.35
N ARG A 142 -24.03 17.10 2.30
CA ARG A 142 -22.77 16.44 2.77
C ARG A 142 -21.96 15.84 1.61
N TRP A 143 -22.62 15.26 0.63
CA TRP A 143 -21.97 14.66 -0.54
C TRP A 143 -21.39 15.74 -1.47
N GLN A 144 -22.10 16.86 -1.66
CA GLN A 144 -21.62 17.99 -2.43
C GLN A 144 -20.40 18.65 -1.76
N THR A 145 -20.43 18.83 -0.43
CA THR A 145 -19.29 19.34 0.33
C THR A 145 -18.10 18.40 0.25
N PHE A 146 -18.32 17.09 0.39
CA PHE A 146 -17.27 16.09 0.29
C PHE A 146 -16.59 16.12 -1.10
N ASN A 147 -17.36 16.05 -2.18
CA ASN A 147 -16.82 16.04 -3.53
C ASN A 147 -16.36 17.41 -4.03
N GLY A 148 -17.00 18.49 -3.62
CA GLY A 148 -16.72 19.85 -4.11
C GLY A 148 -15.65 20.59 -3.32
N VAL A 149 -15.45 20.24 -2.04
CA VAL A 149 -14.49 20.91 -1.15
C VAL A 149 -13.41 19.95 -0.66
N PHE A 150 -13.81 18.88 0.00
CA PHE A 150 -12.87 18.00 0.69
C PHE A 150 -11.96 17.22 -0.28
N VAL A 151 -12.52 16.52 -1.25
CA VAL A 151 -11.75 15.73 -2.22
C VAL A 151 -10.80 16.58 -3.06
N PRO A 152 -11.22 17.74 -3.62
CA PRO A 152 -10.30 18.59 -4.36
C PRO A 152 -9.10 19.09 -3.55
N LEU A 153 -9.31 19.44 -2.28
CA LEU A 153 -8.24 19.90 -1.40
C LEU A 153 -7.28 18.77 -1.02
N LEU A 154 -7.73 17.51 -1.04
CA LEU A 154 -6.89 16.34 -0.77
C LEU A 154 -6.13 15.83 -1.99
N LYS A 155 -6.49 16.20 -3.21
CA LYS A 155 -5.84 15.69 -4.44
C LYS A 155 -4.31 15.77 -4.41
N PRO A 156 -3.67 16.89 -3.99
CA PRO A 156 -2.22 16.96 -3.93
C PRO A 156 -1.61 15.98 -2.93
N ALA A 157 -2.26 15.80 -1.77
CA ALA A 157 -1.82 14.87 -0.75
C ALA A 157 -2.01 13.40 -1.18
N LEU A 158 -3.10 13.10 -1.88
CA LEU A 158 -3.33 11.77 -2.48
C LEU A 158 -2.26 11.42 -3.51
N ALA A 159 -1.93 12.36 -4.41
CA ALA A 159 -0.87 12.17 -5.39
C ALA A 159 0.49 11.98 -4.72
N ASN A 160 0.79 12.77 -3.69
CA ASN A 160 2.04 12.65 -2.93
C ASN A 160 2.14 11.31 -2.21
N ALA A 161 1.10 10.89 -1.49
CA ALA A 161 1.06 9.59 -0.81
C ALA A 161 1.24 8.43 -1.80
N PHE A 162 0.53 8.48 -2.92
CA PHE A 162 0.64 7.50 -3.99
C PHE A 162 2.07 7.39 -4.53
N LEU A 163 2.67 8.53 -4.92
CA LEU A 163 4.02 8.56 -5.50
C LEU A 163 5.09 8.07 -4.52
N ILE A 164 5.02 8.49 -3.25
CA ILE A 164 5.97 8.04 -2.23
C ILE A 164 5.88 6.54 -2.05
N VAL A 165 4.67 5.97 -1.95
CA VAL A 165 4.50 4.53 -1.79
C VAL A 165 4.94 3.76 -3.04
N VAL A 166 4.69 4.28 -4.25
CA VAL A 166 5.18 3.68 -5.50
C VAL A 166 6.71 3.59 -5.50
N VAL A 167 7.40 4.67 -5.11
CA VAL A 167 8.87 4.67 -5.00
C VAL A 167 9.36 3.68 -3.94
N GLN A 168 8.71 3.62 -2.78
CA GLN A 168 9.05 2.65 -1.74
C GLN A 168 8.84 1.21 -2.19
N SER A 169 7.75 0.93 -2.90
CA SER A 169 7.47 -0.40 -3.45
C SER A 169 8.50 -0.83 -4.50
N LEU A 170 8.92 0.10 -5.38
CA LEU A 170 9.98 -0.17 -6.37
C LEU A 170 11.34 -0.44 -5.72
N ALA A 171 11.64 0.22 -4.60
CA ALA A 171 12.89 0.08 -3.87
C ALA A 171 12.91 -1.14 -2.93
N ASP A 172 11.73 -1.71 -2.63
CA ASP A 172 11.64 -2.85 -1.71
C ASP A 172 12.04 -4.16 -2.40
N PHE A 173 13.15 -4.72 -1.98
CA PHE A 173 13.59 -6.05 -2.39
C PHE A 173 13.19 -7.14 -1.38
N SER A 174 12.90 -6.77 -0.15
CA SER A 174 12.75 -7.69 0.98
C SER A 174 11.50 -8.56 0.87
N ASN A 175 10.35 -7.93 0.60
CA ASN A 175 9.09 -8.67 0.43
C ASN A 175 9.08 -9.53 -0.83
N PRO A 176 9.53 -9.05 -2.01
CA PRO A 176 9.68 -9.90 -3.18
C PRO A 176 10.67 -11.07 -3.00
N LEU A 177 11.72 -10.90 -2.20
CA LEU A 177 12.68 -11.97 -1.91
C LEU A 177 12.02 -13.15 -1.18
N VAL A 178 11.12 -12.85 -0.23
CA VAL A 178 10.46 -13.88 0.61
C VAL A 178 9.21 -14.45 -0.06
N LEU A 179 8.43 -13.61 -0.73
CA LEU A 179 7.10 -13.92 -1.25
C LEU A 179 7.02 -14.01 -2.76
N GLY A 180 8.12 -13.70 -3.49
CA GLY A 180 8.12 -13.59 -4.95
C GLY A 180 7.71 -14.87 -5.67
N GLY A 181 8.16 -16.03 -5.21
CA GLY A 181 7.92 -17.28 -5.92
C GLY A 181 8.44 -17.21 -7.36
N ASN A 182 7.53 -17.28 -8.34
CA ASN A 182 7.86 -17.16 -9.76
C ASN A 182 7.60 -15.74 -10.32
N PHE A 183 7.38 -14.75 -9.45
CA PHE A 183 7.12 -13.36 -9.84
C PHE A 183 8.37 -12.52 -9.62
N ASP A 184 9.14 -12.34 -10.68
CA ASP A 184 10.38 -11.58 -10.64
C ASP A 184 10.13 -10.07 -10.72
N VAL A 185 10.82 -9.32 -9.85
CA VAL A 185 10.83 -7.86 -9.85
C VAL A 185 12.26 -7.32 -9.98
N LEU A 186 12.38 -6.07 -10.42
CA LEU A 186 13.67 -5.45 -10.72
C LEU A 186 14.60 -5.41 -9.50
N ALA A 187 14.05 -5.11 -8.33
CA ALA A 187 14.81 -5.01 -7.08
C ALA A 187 15.50 -6.34 -6.71
N THR A 188 14.83 -7.48 -6.88
CA THR A 188 15.43 -8.81 -6.65
C THR A 188 16.43 -9.19 -7.73
N GLN A 189 16.15 -8.84 -8.99
CA GLN A 189 17.08 -9.13 -10.09
C GLN A 189 18.41 -8.38 -9.94
N ILE A 190 18.38 -7.10 -9.56
CA ILE A 190 19.60 -6.31 -9.30
C ILE A 190 20.42 -6.90 -8.17
N TYR A 191 19.78 -7.51 -7.18
CA TYR A 191 20.46 -8.12 -6.04
C TYR A 191 21.20 -9.41 -6.41
N PHE A 192 20.68 -10.18 -7.38
CA PHE A 192 21.26 -11.48 -7.80
C PHE A 192 22.24 -11.37 -8.96
N TYR A 193 22.36 -10.21 -9.63
CA TYR A 193 23.34 -9.94 -10.69
C TYR A 193 24.49 -9.06 -10.21
#